data_acf7559c65c9d4ca155590034173687d
#
_entry.id   acf7559c65c9d4ca155590034173687d
#
_cell.length_a   1.000
_cell.length_b   1.000
_cell.length_c   1.000
_cell.angle_alpha   90.00
_cell.angle_beta   90.00
_cell.angle_gamma   90.00
#
_symmetry.space_group_name_H-M   'P 1'
#
loop_
_entity.id
_entity.type
_entity.pdbx_description
1 polymer ?
#
loop_
_entity_poly.entity_id
_entity_poly.type
_entity_poly.pdbx_seq_one_letter_code
_entity_poly.pdbx_strand_id
1 'polypeptide(L)' 'MRPETGFFGLIIFALDLWAIIATVGSNASTGKKVLWVLFVVFLPVVGFIAWFFAGPRPAKS' A
#
# COMPACT_ATOMS: atom_id res chain seq x y z
N MET A 1 14.28 -21.97 4.23
CA MET A 1 13.13 -21.05 3.99
C MET A 1 11.86 -21.86 3.92
N ARG A 2 10.80 -21.38 4.52
CA ARG A 2 9.55 -22.12 4.56
C ARG A 2 8.63 -21.68 3.45
N PRO A 3 7.84 -22.59 2.89
CA PRO A 3 6.87 -22.20 1.85
C PRO A 3 5.83 -21.20 2.34
N GLU A 4 5.41 -21.31 3.59
CA GLU A 4 4.43 -20.38 4.11
C GLU A 4 4.98 -18.97 4.23
N THR A 5 6.28 -18.84 4.49
CA THR A 5 6.92 -17.51 4.53
C THR A 5 6.83 -16.85 3.16
N GLY A 6 7.10 -17.60 2.11
CA GLY A 6 6.98 -17.09 0.76
C GLY A 6 5.55 -16.74 0.40
N PHE A 7 4.61 -17.56 0.86
CA PHE A 7 3.19 -17.32 0.61
C PHE A 7 2.73 -16.01 1.25
N PHE A 8 3.07 -15.80 2.52
CA PHE A 8 2.71 -14.55 3.19
C PHE A 8 3.40 -13.35 2.56
N GLY A 9 4.67 -13.50 2.19
CA GLY A 9 5.38 -12.43 1.53
C GLY A 9 4.74 -12.05 0.21
N LEU A 10 4.26 -13.04 -0.54
CA LEU A 10 3.60 -12.80 -1.80
C LEU A 10 2.28 -12.06 -1.60
N ILE A 11 1.52 -12.45 -0.59
CA ILE A 11 0.27 -11.77 -0.28
C ILE A 11 0.53 -10.32 0.10
N ILE A 12 1.51 -10.07 0.98
CA ILE A 12 1.85 -8.72 1.39
C ILE A 12 2.27 -7.89 0.18
N PHE A 13 3.07 -8.48 -0.69
CA PHE A 13 3.51 -7.79 -1.90
C PHE A 13 2.33 -7.41 -2.79
N ALA A 14 1.39 -8.34 -2.98
CA ALA A 14 0.21 -8.07 -3.80
C ALA A 14 -0.65 -6.97 -3.18
N LEU A 15 -0.83 -7.00 -1.87
CA LEU A 15 -1.59 -5.97 -1.18
C LEU A 15 -0.90 -4.62 -1.28
N ASP A 16 0.42 -4.60 -1.19
CA ASP A 16 1.17 -3.35 -1.33
C ASP A 16 1.04 -2.77 -2.72
N LEU A 17 1.07 -3.62 -3.74
CA LEU A 17 0.85 -3.15 -5.11
C LEU A 17 -0.54 -2.54 -5.26
N TRP A 18 -1.52 -3.18 -4.69
CA TRP A 18 -2.88 -2.64 -4.72
C TRP A 18 -2.93 -1.28 -4.04
N ALA A 19 -2.30 -1.16 -2.88
CA ALA A 19 -2.28 0.11 -2.16
C ALA A 19 -1.59 1.21 -2.98
N ILE A 20 -0.50 0.87 -3.64
CA ILE A 20 0.23 1.83 -4.46
C ILE A 20 -0.63 2.28 -5.64
N ILE A 21 -1.24 1.32 -6.33
CA ILE A 21 -2.10 1.65 -7.48
C ILE A 21 -3.27 2.52 -7.04
N ALA A 22 -3.91 2.17 -5.94
CA ALA A 22 -5.03 2.95 -5.43
C ALA A 22 -4.59 4.36 -5.03
N THR A 23 -3.41 4.47 -4.42
CA THR A 23 -2.89 5.77 -4.03
C THR A 23 -2.62 6.65 -5.26
N VAL A 24 -1.99 6.07 -6.27
CA VAL A 24 -1.69 6.82 -7.49
C VAL A 24 -2.97 7.26 -8.19
N GLY A 25 -3.99 6.42 -8.16
CA GLY A 25 -5.27 6.76 -8.78
C GLY A 25 -6.18 7.62 -7.94
N SER A 26 -5.76 7.99 -6.72
CA SER A 26 -6.58 8.78 -5.83
C SER A 26 -6.56 10.26 -6.21
N ASN A 27 -7.41 11.05 -5.55
CA ASN A 27 -7.44 12.50 -5.73
C ASN A 27 -6.48 13.23 -4.80
N ALA A 28 -5.62 12.50 -4.10
CA ALA A 28 -4.66 13.12 -3.20
C ALA A 28 -3.64 13.93 -3.99
N SER A 29 -3.02 14.90 -3.33
CA SER A 29 -1.96 15.68 -3.94
C SER A 29 -0.76 14.80 -4.26
N THR A 30 0.10 15.26 -5.17
CA THR A 30 1.30 14.52 -5.54
C THR A 30 2.17 14.25 -4.31
N GLY A 31 2.31 15.23 -3.44
CA GLY A 31 3.11 15.05 -2.23
C GLY A 31 2.58 13.94 -1.34
N LYS A 32 1.27 13.89 -1.17
CA LYS A 32 0.66 12.83 -0.39
C LYS A 32 0.84 11.47 -1.04
N LYS A 33 0.69 11.40 -2.35
CA LYS A 33 0.88 10.15 -3.06
C LYS A 33 2.30 9.63 -2.86
N VAL A 34 3.29 10.50 -3.02
CA VAL A 34 4.68 10.11 -2.85
C VAL A 34 4.92 9.63 -1.42
N LEU A 35 4.40 10.38 -0.45
CA LEU A 35 4.59 10.03 0.95
C LEU A 35 4.00 8.65 1.26
N TRP A 36 2.78 8.41 0.83
CA TRP A 36 2.14 7.13 1.09
C TRP A 36 2.81 5.98 0.38
N VAL A 37 3.23 6.18 -0.86
CA VAL A 37 3.94 5.13 -1.59
C VAL A 37 5.23 4.78 -0.88
N LEU A 38 6.00 5.79 -0.45
CA LEU A 38 7.23 5.54 0.30
C LEU A 38 6.94 4.80 1.61
N PHE A 39 5.90 5.20 2.30
CA PHE A 39 5.52 4.57 3.55
C PHE A 39 5.18 3.09 3.34
N VAL A 40 4.38 2.81 2.34
CA VAL A 40 3.99 1.43 2.03
C VAL A 40 5.20 0.60 1.58
N VAL A 41 6.09 1.20 0.79
CA VAL A 41 7.26 0.47 0.29
C VAL A 41 8.25 0.16 1.40
N PHE A 42 8.55 1.14 2.26
CA PHE A 42 9.55 0.93 3.30
C PHE A 42 9.00 0.19 4.50
N LEU A 43 7.72 0.30 4.78
CA LEU A 43 7.09 -0.39 5.89
C LEU A 43 5.88 -1.14 5.36
N PRO A 44 6.13 -2.23 4.63
CA PRO A 44 5.02 -2.86 3.87
C PRO A 44 3.86 -3.31 4.73
N VAL A 45 4.12 -3.88 5.90
CA VAL A 45 3.03 -4.32 6.75
C VAL A 45 2.37 -3.15 7.45
N VAL A 46 3.19 -2.35 8.14
CA VAL A 46 2.67 -1.20 8.88
C VAL A 46 2.09 -0.17 7.92
N GLY A 47 2.78 0.07 6.82
CA GLY A 47 2.32 1.02 5.81
C GLY A 47 0.98 0.63 5.21
N PHE A 48 0.82 -0.64 4.89
CA PHE A 48 -0.46 -1.11 4.34
C PHE A 48 -1.59 -0.96 5.35
N ILE A 49 -1.34 -1.32 6.60
CA ILE A 49 -2.36 -1.19 7.63
C ILE A 49 -2.77 0.27 7.79
N ALA A 50 -1.79 1.16 7.88
CA ALA A 50 -2.08 2.59 8.01
C ALA A 50 -2.83 3.10 6.78
N TRP A 51 -2.42 2.67 5.59
CA TRP A 51 -3.09 3.08 4.36
C TRP A 51 -4.54 2.58 4.33
N PHE A 52 -4.74 1.36 4.76
CA PHE A 52 -6.08 0.77 4.73
C PHE A 52 -7.06 1.60 5.55
N PHE A 53 -6.62 2.12 6.67
CA PHE A 53 -7.49 2.90 7.54
C PHE A 53 -7.55 4.38 7.19
N ALA A 54 -6.47 4.93 6.66
CA ALA A 54 -6.38 6.38 6.49
C ALA A 54 -5.78 6.82 5.15
N GLY A 55 -5.33 5.88 4.33
CA GLY A 55 -4.65 6.24 3.10
C GLY A 55 -5.57 6.71 2.00
N PRO A 56 -5.04 7.44 1.02
CA PRO A 56 -5.85 7.92 -0.10
C PRO A 56 -6.26 6.77 -1.02
N ARG A 57 -7.44 6.88 -1.56
CA ARG A 57 -8.01 5.90 -2.48
C ARG A 57 -8.68 6.61 -3.63
N PRO A 58 -8.97 5.89 -4.71
CA PRO A 58 -9.77 6.50 -5.76
C PRO A 58 -11.08 7.02 -5.17
N ALA A 59 -11.44 8.16 -5.59
CA ALA A 59 -12.63 8.78 -5.08
C ALA A 59 -13.81 7.96 -5.45
N LYS A 60 -14.60 7.59 -4.57
CA LYS A 60 -15.56 6.96 -4.82
C LYS A 60 -16.35 6.92 -3.99
N SER A 61 -16.43 7.07 -3.66
CA SER A 61 -17.06 7.11 -2.87
C SER A 61 -17.64 7.11 -2.28
#